data_aecfe6c700ca87289f6ea55a049c49ef
#
_entry.id   aecfe6c700ca87289f6ea55a049c49ef
#
_cell.length_a   1.000
_cell.length_b   1.000
_cell.length_c   1.000
_cell.angle_alpha   90.00
_cell.angle_beta   90.00
_cell.angle_gamma   90.00
#
_symmetry.space_group_name_H-M   'P 1'
#
loop_
_entity.id
_entity.type
_entity.pdbx_description
1 polymer ?
#
loop_
_entity_poly.entity_id
_entity_poly.type
_entity_poly.pdbx_seq_one_letter_code
_entity_poly.pdbx_strand_id
1 'polypeptide(L)'
;SGEQALRPGTIPVGQMNALTGRKVPVAAGLWPALKRPDDTGSDRGPEFQGGVELILKTLRESPEPVVVLSVGSARDVVAAFNREPELCRKKIRRVGAFIGDASSPDFVEYNVMIDPQAYVGLLRSGLPVYWVPCFDGGIWQNAGHASFWKAKHGDLLRGAPPELVQFFIYALEKETADPLDFLHQPVDPGRQNKLFAETRNLWCTAVFAALCGQSIVKAGETWRVQPGGDASTVPANELFAFSSVRVSVTGDKFVRYGDGDEAREVMRFEVRNADDYARGMTSATEGVLAAFPVRSKP
;
A
#
# COMPACT_ATOMS: atom_id res chain seq x y z
N SER A 1 -3.38 15.52 -8.69
CA SER A 1 -4.20 16.39 -9.55
C SER A 1 -5.59 15.79 -9.75
N GLY A 2 -6.59 16.59 -10.15
CA GLY A 2 -7.93 16.08 -10.48
C GLY A 2 -7.89 15.04 -11.60
N GLU A 3 -6.99 15.18 -12.54
CA GLU A 3 -6.78 14.20 -13.62
C GLU A 3 -6.33 12.84 -13.08
N GLN A 4 -5.45 12.79 -12.08
CA GLN A 4 -5.07 11.52 -11.44
C GLN A 4 -6.24 10.87 -10.69
N ALA A 5 -7.12 11.66 -10.09
CA ALA A 5 -8.31 11.13 -9.45
C ALA A 5 -9.30 10.53 -10.48
N LEU A 6 -9.41 11.13 -11.66
CA LEU A 6 -10.25 10.62 -12.75
C LEU A 6 -9.65 9.44 -13.52
N ARG A 7 -8.33 9.23 -13.42
CA ARG A 7 -7.62 8.10 -14.06
C ARG A 7 -6.99 7.18 -13.01
N PRO A 8 -7.80 6.45 -12.24
CA PRO A 8 -7.38 5.73 -11.04
C PRO A 8 -6.61 4.44 -11.36
N GLY A 9 -5.41 4.53 -11.92
CA GLY A 9 -4.62 3.35 -12.22
C GLY A 9 -5.28 2.33 -13.16
N THR A 10 -6.15 2.80 -14.05
CA THR A 10 -6.96 1.93 -14.93
C THR A 10 -6.10 1.01 -15.78
N ILE A 11 -5.01 1.52 -16.36
CA ILE A 11 -4.10 0.72 -17.18
C ILE A 11 -3.44 -0.41 -16.36
N PRO A 12 -2.72 -0.13 -15.27
CA PRO A 12 -2.04 -1.20 -14.52
C PRO A 12 -3.01 -2.22 -13.91
N VAL A 13 -4.19 -1.79 -13.44
CA VAL A 13 -5.20 -2.74 -12.96
C VAL A 13 -5.81 -3.54 -14.11
N GLY A 14 -6.05 -2.93 -15.26
CA GLY A 14 -6.49 -3.62 -16.48
C GLY A 14 -5.49 -4.69 -16.92
N GLN A 15 -4.20 -4.35 -16.94
CA GLN A 15 -3.11 -5.29 -17.23
C GLN A 15 -3.08 -6.45 -16.22
N MET A 16 -3.14 -6.15 -14.91
CA MET A 16 -3.17 -7.18 -13.87
C MET A 16 -4.42 -8.07 -13.96
N ASN A 17 -5.58 -7.51 -14.27
CA ASN A 17 -6.80 -8.27 -14.51
C ASN A 17 -6.66 -9.22 -15.72
N ALA A 18 -6.06 -8.75 -16.80
CA ALA A 18 -5.79 -9.57 -17.98
C ALA A 18 -4.83 -10.73 -17.67
N LEU A 19 -3.72 -10.44 -16.99
CA LEU A 19 -2.72 -11.44 -16.63
C LEU A 19 -3.26 -12.50 -15.65
N THR A 20 -4.06 -12.09 -14.67
CA THR A 20 -4.54 -13.00 -13.62
C THR A 20 -5.90 -13.63 -13.90
N GLY A 21 -6.63 -13.13 -14.89
CA GLY A 21 -8.02 -13.49 -15.14
C GLY A 21 -9.01 -12.98 -14.08
N ARG A 22 -8.56 -12.13 -13.16
CA ARG A 22 -9.41 -11.51 -12.13
C ARG A 22 -10.17 -10.32 -12.73
N LYS A 23 -11.20 -9.88 -11.99
CA LYS A 23 -12.01 -8.69 -12.33
C LYS A 23 -12.03 -7.76 -11.13
N VAL A 24 -10.86 -7.21 -10.80
CA VAL A 24 -10.74 -6.22 -9.72
C VAL A 24 -11.33 -4.90 -10.20
N PRO A 25 -12.35 -4.34 -9.52
CA PRO A 25 -12.94 -3.07 -9.91
C PRO A 25 -11.99 -1.90 -9.65
N VAL A 26 -12.13 -0.86 -10.46
CA VAL A 26 -11.41 0.41 -10.32
C VAL A 26 -12.42 1.54 -10.29
N ALA A 27 -12.25 2.50 -9.40
CA ALA A 27 -13.11 3.66 -9.29
C ALA A 27 -12.30 4.93 -9.07
N ALA A 28 -12.83 6.06 -9.55
CA ALA A 28 -12.24 7.37 -9.30
C ALA A 28 -12.39 7.75 -7.83
N GLY A 29 -11.31 8.24 -7.22
CA GLY A 29 -11.30 8.72 -5.85
C GLY A 29 -11.72 10.19 -5.72
N LEU A 30 -11.94 10.62 -4.48
CA LEU A 30 -12.34 11.99 -4.17
C LEU A 30 -11.31 13.03 -4.66
N TRP A 31 -11.81 14.14 -5.17
CA TRP A 31 -11.07 15.34 -5.52
C TRP A 31 -11.93 16.59 -5.34
N PRO A 32 -11.37 17.68 -4.78
CA PRO A 32 -10.04 17.87 -4.18
C PRO A 32 -9.90 17.21 -2.79
N ALA A 33 -8.80 17.55 -2.07
CA ALA A 33 -8.53 17.10 -0.71
C ALA A 33 -9.65 17.41 0.28
N LEU A 34 -9.71 16.68 1.38
CA LEU A 34 -10.67 16.94 2.46
C LEU A 34 -10.42 18.32 3.06
N LYS A 35 -11.51 19.02 3.43
CA LYS A 35 -11.44 20.37 4.01
C LYS A 35 -11.07 20.32 5.51
N ARG A 36 -11.41 19.21 6.18
CA ARG A 36 -11.19 18.96 7.61
C ARG A 36 -11.19 17.45 7.88
N PRO A 37 -10.72 17.01 9.06
CA PRO A 37 -10.60 15.56 9.37
C PRO A 37 -11.92 14.79 9.35
N ASP A 38 -13.03 15.46 9.61
CA ASP A 38 -14.40 14.92 9.63
C ASP A 38 -15.20 15.19 8.33
N ASP A 39 -14.53 15.64 7.27
CA ASP A 39 -15.16 15.89 5.98
C ASP A 39 -15.62 14.58 5.32
N THR A 40 -16.88 14.53 4.91
CA THR A 40 -17.45 13.37 4.20
C THR A 40 -17.14 13.38 2.71
N GLY A 41 -16.66 14.48 2.14
CA GLY A 41 -16.42 14.65 0.71
C GLY A 41 -17.68 14.56 -0.15
N SER A 42 -18.89 14.60 0.44
CA SER A 42 -20.15 14.44 -0.30
C SER A 42 -20.51 15.65 -1.19
N ASP A 43 -19.84 16.77 -0.97
CA ASP A 43 -19.98 18.00 -1.77
C ASP A 43 -19.09 18.02 -3.03
N ARG A 44 -18.28 16.98 -3.28
CA ARG A 44 -17.48 16.83 -4.50
C ARG A 44 -18.38 16.35 -5.64
N GLY A 45 -17.95 16.66 -6.88
CA GLY A 45 -18.65 16.21 -8.09
C GLY A 45 -18.91 14.70 -8.12
N PRO A 46 -19.99 14.26 -8.77
CA PRO A 46 -20.35 12.84 -8.81
C PRO A 46 -19.27 11.96 -9.46
N GLU A 47 -18.47 12.52 -10.35
CA GLU A 47 -17.33 11.84 -11.00
C GLU A 47 -16.22 11.42 -10.04
N PHE A 48 -16.15 12.05 -8.85
CA PHE A 48 -15.16 11.77 -7.82
C PHE A 48 -15.68 10.90 -6.66
N GLN A 49 -16.92 10.44 -6.71
CA GLN A 49 -17.54 9.70 -5.61
C GLN A 49 -17.24 8.19 -5.64
N GLY A 50 -16.85 7.67 -6.80
CA GLY A 50 -16.76 6.24 -7.05
C GLY A 50 -15.85 5.47 -6.09
N GLY A 51 -14.74 6.06 -5.64
CA GLY A 51 -13.83 5.42 -4.69
C GLY A 51 -14.46 5.17 -3.34
N VAL A 52 -15.13 6.19 -2.78
CA VAL A 52 -15.81 6.07 -1.48
C VAL A 52 -16.98 5.09 -1.58
N GLU A 53 -17.79 5.18 -2.65
CA GLU A 53 -18.91 4.27 -2.87
C GLU A 53 -18.45 2.81 -3.03
N LEU A 54 -17.33 2.57 -3.72
CA LEU A 54 -16.74 1.24 -3.86
C LEU A 54 -16.31 0.68 -2.50
N ILE A 55 -15.69 1.49 -1.63
CA ILE A 55 -15.32 1.10 -0.28
C ILE A 55 -16.58 0.71 0.51
N LEU A 56 -17.56 1.60 0.59
CA LEU A 56 -18.77 1.38 1.37
C LEU A 56 -19.58 0.18 0.85
N LYS A 57 -19.72 0.04 -0.47
CA LYS A 57 -20.34 -1.12 -1.10
C LYS A 57 -19.63 -2.42 -0.70
N THR A 58 -18.29 -2.46 -0.82
CA THR A 58 -17.49 -3.64 -0.45
C THR A 58 -17.68 -4.01 1.01
N LEU A 59 -17.70 -3.02 1.92
CA LEU A 59 -17.94 -3.28 3.34
C LEU A 59 -19.35 -3.82 3.63
N ARG A 60 -20.37 -3.33 2.94
CA ARG A 60 -21.75 -3.81 3.09
C ARG A 60 -21.93 -5.26 2.58
N GLU A 61 -21.34 -5.55 1.42
CA GLU A 61 -21.55 -6.81 0.71
C GLU A 61 -20.62 -7.93 1.21
N SER A 62 -19.48 -7.60 1.82
CA SER A 62 -18.54 -8.60 2.31
C SER A 62 -19.16 -9.40 3.47
N PRO A 63 -19.20 -10.76 3.42
CA PRO A 63 -19.61 -11.57 4.54
C PRO A 63 -18.67 -11.45 5.74
N GLU A 64 -17.37 -11.24 5.48
CA GLU A 64 -16.31 -11.14 6.48
C GLU A 64 -15.75 -9.70 6.59
N PRO A 65 -15.15 -9.36 7.74
CA PRO A 65 -14.43 -8.10 7.87
C PRO A 65 -13.27 -7.98 6.88
N VAL A 66 -13.09 -6.79 6.31
CA VAL A 66 -12.18 -6.47 5.20
C VAL A 66 -10.88 -5.86 5.71
N VAL A 67 -9.75 -6.24 5.11
CA VAL A 67 -8.48 -5.54 5.27
C VAL A 67 -8.41 -4.43 4.21
N VAL A 68 -8.17 -3.20 4.65
CA VAL A 68 -8.02 -2.03 3.78
C VAL A 68 -6.54 -1.67 3.72
N LEU A 69 -5.98 -1.52 2.52
CA LEU A 69 -4.59 -1.09 2.33
C LEU A 69 -4.58 0.29 1.66
N SER A 70 -4.16 1.30 2.41
CA SER A 70 -3.99 2.68 1.93
C SER A 70 -2.52 2.93 1.60
N VAL A 71 -2.22 3.05 0.30
CA VAL A 71 -0.84 3.19 -0.22
C VAL A 71 -0.57 4.57 -0.83
N GLY A 72 -1.35 5.54 -0.44
CA GLY A 72 -1.27 6.93 -0.86
C GLY A 72 -2.01 7.78 0.15
N SER A 73 -2.73 8.82 -0.32
CA SER A 73 -3.63 9.56 0.55
C SER A 73 -4.73 8.67 1.12
N ALA A 74 -5.03 8.81 2.42
CA ALA A 74 -6.12 8.10 3.09
C ALA A 74 -7.51 8.69 2.81
N ARG A 75 -7.66 9.61 1.85
CA ARG A 75 -8.83 10.44 1.59
C ARG A 75 -10.14 9.66 1.51
N ASP A 76 -10.18 8.69 0.61
CA ASP A 76 -11.40 7.90 0.38
C ASP A 76 -11.76 7.03 1.58
N VAL A 77 -10.76 6.51 2.29
CA VAL A 77 -10.96 5.70 3.51
C VAL A 77 -11.55 6.57 4.63
N VAL A 78 -11.02 7.78 4.82
CA VAL A 78 -11.50 8.70 5.86
C VAL A 78 -12.89 9.23 5.52
N ALA A 79 -13.13 9.59 4.26
CA ALA A 79 -14.46 10.01 3.84
C ALA A 79 -15.49 8.88 3.98
N ALA A 80 -15.15 7.65 3.65
CA ALA A 80 -16.02 6.49 3.87
C ALA A 80 -16.32 6.30 5.37
N PHE A 81 -15.31 6.41 6.23
CA PHE A 81 -15.50 6.37 7.67
C PHE A 81 -16.40 7.50 8.18
N ASN A 82 -16.20 8.72 7.72
CA ASN A 82 -17.00 9.87 8.12
C ASN A 82 -18.48 9.77 7.66
N ARG A 83 -18.73 9.08 6.54
CA ARG A 83 -20.12 8.81 6.07
C ARG A 83 -20.81 7.71 6.85
N GLU A 84 -20.11 6.59 7.12
CA GLU A 84 -20.69 5.42 7.77
C GLU A 84 -19.76 4.85 8.85
N PRO A 85 -19.56 5.57 9.97
CA PRO A 85 -18.58 5.17 10.98
C PRO A 85 -18.90 3.80 11.60
N GLU A 86 -20.16 3.48 11.86
CA GLU A 86 -20.54 2.19 12.46
C GLU A 86 -20.30 1.01 11.50
N LEU A 87 -20.59 1.18 10.21
CA LEU A 87 -20.28 0.19 9.20
C LEU A 87 -18.76 -0.06 9.13
N CYS A 88 -17.98 1.01 9.07
CA CYS A 88 -16.52 0.93 9.02
C CYS A 88 -15.94 0.24 10.26
N ARG A 89 -16.37 0.61 11.48
CA ARG A 89 -15.94 -0.05 12.72
C ARG A 89 -16.29 -1.53 12.76
N LYS A 90 -17.46 -1.91 12.24
CA LYS A 90 -17.93 -3.30 12.21
C LYS A 90 -17.21 -4.14 11.16
N LYS A 91 -16.91 -3.56 10.00
CA LYS A 91 -16.50 -4.29 8.80
C LYS A 91 -15.04 -4.10 8.41
N ILE A 92 -14.34 -3.10 8.93
CA ILE A 92 -12.89 -2.96 8.70
C ILE A 92 -12.16 -3.75 9.78
N ARG A 93 -11.49 -4.82 9.37
CA ARG A 93 -10.65 -5.65 10.23
C ARG A 93 -9.38 -4.90 10.65
N ARG A 94 -8.75 -4.23 9.69
CA ARG A 94 -7.60 -3.34 9.87
C ARG A 94 -7.41 -2.43 8.67
N VAL A 95 -6.76 -1.29 8.92
CA VAL A 95 -6.28 -0.39 7.88
C VAL A 95 -4.76 -0.42 7.89
N GLY A 96 -4.14 -1.02 6.87
CA GLY A 96 -2.70 -0.87 6.63
C GLY A 96 -2.44 0.48 5.98
N ALA A 97 -1.88 1.41 6.72
CA ALA A 97 -1.69 2.80 6.29
C ALA A 97 -0.21 3.09 6.00
N PHE A 98 0.15 3.15 4.73
CA PHE A 98 1.52 3.43 4.25
C PHE A 98 1.69 4.92 4.00
N ILE A 99 1.94 5.68 5.07
CA ILE A 99 1.88 7.13 5.06
C ILE A 99 2.69 7.74 6.21
N GLY A 100 3.32 8.87 5.96
CA GLY A 100 3.93 9.70 6.97
C GLY A 100 5.37 9.33 7.31
N ASP A 101 5.90 10.07 8.26
CA ASP A 101 7.22 9.89 8.87
C ASP A 101 7.05 9.59 10.36
N ALA A 102 7.84 8.66 10.89
CA ALA A 102 7.67 8.19 12.26
C ALA A 102 8.21 9.18 13.31
N SER A 103 9.21 10.01 12.99
CA SER A 103 9.92 10.77 14.02
C SER A 103 10.35 12.20 13.64
N SER A 104 10.37 12.54 12.35
CA SER A 104 10.85 13.86 11.91
C SER A 104 9.81 14.96 12.13
N PRO A 105 10.11 16.01 12.92
CA PRO A 105 9.21 17.15 13.07
C PRO A 105 9.26 18.11 11.87
N ASP A 106 10.31 18.06 11.06
CA ASP A 106 10.59 19.01 9.99
C ASP A 106 10.30 18.48 8.58
N PHE A 107 9.78 17.24 8.50
CA PHE A 107 9.53 16.58 7.22
C PHE A 107 8.08 16.13 7.08
N VAL A 108 7.40 16.62 6.04
CA VAL A 108 6.04 16.17 5.67
C VAL A 108 6.15 15.22 4.49
N GLU A 109 5.84 13.96 4.72
CA GLU A 109 5.88 12.91 3.70
C GLU A 109 4.82 13.18 2.60
N TYR A 110 5.10 12.72 1.37
CA TYR A 110 4.32 13.06 0.17
C TYR A 110 2.84 12.66 0.28
N ASN A 111 2.52 11.47 0.81
CA ASN A 111 1.13 11.03 0.94
C ASN A 111 0.36 11.86 1.98
N VAL A 112 1.05 12.34 3.02
CA VAL A 112 0.50 13.32 3.98
C VAL A 112 0.25 14.66 3.29
N MET A 113 1.21 15.11 2.46
CA MET A 113 1.11 16.39 1.76
C MET A 113 -0.06 16.43 0.76
N ILE A 114 -0.39 15.31 0.12
CA ILE A 114 -1.53 15.21 -0.81
C ILE A 114 -2.86 15.51 -0.11
N ASP A 115 -3.05 15.06 1.14
CA ASP A 115 -4.24 15.34 1.93
C ASP A 115 -3.94 15.28 3.44
N PRO A 116 -3.49 16.39 4.02
CA PRO A 116 -3.18 16.43 5.45
C PRO A 116 -4.38 16.17 6.36
N GLN A 117 -5.58 16.57 5.92
CA GLN A 117 -6.79 16.37 6.71
C GLN A 117 -7.19 14.89 6.76
N ALA A 118 -7.01 14.18 5.68
CA ALA A 118 -7.21 12.73 5.66
C ALA A 118 -6.21 12.00 6.58
N TYR A 119 -4.96 12.44 6.64
CA TYR A 119 -3.97 11.87 7.57
C TYR A 119 -4.39 12.06 9.04
N VAL A 120 -4.77 13.29 9.41
CA VAL A 120 -5.30 13.61 10.75
C VAL A 120 -6.56 12.79 11.03
N GLY A 121 -7.51 12.75 10.10
CA GLY A 121 -8.77 12.01 10.22
C GLY A 121 -8.55 10.51 10.43
N LEU A 122 -7.61 9.91 9.71
CA LEU A 122 -7.29 8.49 9.84
C LEU A 122 -6.77 8.16 11.25
N LEU A 123 -5.78 8.90 11.73
CA LEU A 123 -5.18 8.64 13.05
C LEU A 123 -6.12 8.95 14.21
N ARG A 124 -7.14 9.79 14.01
CA ARG A 124 -8.21 10.09 14.99
C ARG A 124 -9.41 9.17 14.91
N SER A 125 -9.58 8.39 13.83
CA SER A 125 -10.79 7.61 13.54
C SER A 125 -11.16 6.55 14.59
N GLY A 126 -10.17 6.06 15.34
CA GLY A 126 -10.32 4.89 16.21
C GLY A 126 -10.52 3.57 15.45
N LEU A 127 -10.29 3.55 14.14
CA LEU A 127 -10.18 2.31 13.37
C LEU A 127 -8.93 1.53 13.77
N PRO A 128 -8.88 0.23 13.58
CA PRO A 128 -7.69 -0.58 13.86
C PRO A 128 -6.59 -0.29 12.83
N VAL A 129 -5.90 0.83 13.02
CA VAL A 129 -4.84 1.30 12.11
C VAL A 129 -3.54 0.56 12.38
N TYR A 130 -3.00 -0.07 11.32
CA TYR A 130 -1.63 -0.58 11.23
C TYR A 130 -0.83 0.45 10.44
N TRP A 131 -0.22 1.36 11.18
CA TRP A 131 0.54 2.46 10.62
C TRP A 131 1.92 2.01 10.20
N VAL A 132 2.22 2.17 8.92
CA VAL A 132 3.48 1.81 8.27
C VAL A 132 4.12 3.09 7.72
N PRO A 133 4.93 3.80 8.50
CA PRO A 133 5.57 5.02 8.04
C PRO A 133 6.39 4.77 6.77
N CYS A 134 6.35 5.72 5.83
CA CYS A 134 7.18 5.70 4.65
C CYS A 134 8.63 6.00 4.98
N PHE A 135 8.87 6.88 5.97
CA PHE A 135 10.18 7.27 6.45
C PHE A 135 10.21 7.35 7.97
N ASP A 136 11.42 7.40 8.54
CA ASP A 136 11.65 7.57 9.96
C ASP A 136 12.92 8.41 10.17
N GLY A 137 12.74 9.70 10.41
CA GLY A 137 13.82 10.69 10.56
C GLY A 137 14.03 11.57 9.33
N GLY A 138 13.04 11.66 8.42
CA GLY A 138 13.09 12.47 7.20
C GLY A 138 13.27 11.65 5.93
N ILE A 139 13.37 12.36 4.81
CA ILE A 139 13.42 11.75 3.47
C ILE A 139 14.60 10.77 3.35
N TRP A 140 14.30 9.55 2.88
CA TRP A 140 15.24 8.44 2.71
C TRP A 140 15.92 7.93 4.01
N GLN A 141 15.36 8.30 5.18
CA GLN A 141 15.83 7.83 6.48
C GLN A 141 14.92 6.72 7.02
N ASN A 142 15.55 5.77 7.72
CA ASN A 142 14.84 4.71 8.44
C ASN A 142 15.60 4.40 9.74
N ALA A 143 15.15 5.00 10.83
CA ALA A 143 15.69 4.74 12.17
C ALA A 143 15.11 3.46 12.83
N GLY A 144 14.31 2.70 12.10
CA GLY A 144 13.75 1.43 12.53
C GLY A 144 12.23 1.31 12.46
N HIS A 145 11.51 2.38 12.11
CA HIS A 145 10.05 2.35 12.09
C HIS A 145 9.44 2.63 10.71
N ALA A 146 10.25 2.67 9.65
CA ALA A 146 9.76 2.80 8.28
C ALA A 146 9.94 1.50 7.49
N SER A 147 9.00 1.22 6.58
CA SER A 147 9.06 0.02 5.74
C SER A 147 9.99 0.15 4.54
N PHE A 148 10.61 1.29 4.36
CA PHE A 148 11.47 1.62 3.23
C PHE A 148 12.72 0.72 3.13
N TRP A 149 12.98 0.20 1.91
CA TRP A 149 14.25 -0.46 1.56
C TRP A 149 14.57 -0.25 0.08
N LYS A 150 15.74 -0.71 -0.35
CA LYS A 150 16.19 -0.64 -1.75
C LYS A 150 16.49 -2.04 -2.30
N ALA A 151 16.10 -2.28 -3.56
CA ALA A 151 16.45 -3.48 -4.30
C ALA A 151 16.70 -3.16 -5.77
N LYS A 152 17.51 -3.97 -6.45
CA LYS A 152 17.60 -3.96 -7.91
C LYS A 152 16.38 -4.65 -8.50
N HIS A 153 15.87 -4.15 -9.63
CA HIS A 153 14.77 -4.84 -10.31
C HIS A 153 15.17 -6.26 -10.72
N GLY A 154 16.44 -6.50 -11.10
CA GLY A 154 16.93 -7.83 -11.41
C GLY A 154 16.81 -8.81 -10.24
N ASP A 155 16.97 -8.36 -9.00
CA ASP A 155 16.81 -9.20 -7.82
C ASP A 155 15.34 -9.51 -7.51
N LEU A 156 14.42 -8.67 -7.97
CA LEU A 156 12.98 -8.84 -7.80
C LEU A 156 12.31 -9.63 -8.93
N LEU A 157 12.80 -9.48 -10.17
CA LEU A 157 12.09 -9.91 -11.37
C LEU A 157 12.77 -11.06 -12.12
N ARG A 158 13.94 -11.55 -11.68
CA ARG A 158 14.70 -12.58 -12.39
C ARG A 158 13.89 -13.86 -12.62
N GLY A 159 13.09 -14.27 -11.64
CA GLY A 159 12.20 -15.43 -11.72
C GLY A 159 10.79 -15.13 -12.20
N ALA A 160 10.47 -13.87 -12.49
CA ALA A 160 9.12 -13.45 -12.86
C ALA A 160 8.76 -13.90 -14.29
N PRO A 161 7.47 -14.19 -14.58
CA PRO A 161 7.00 -14.44 -15.93
C PRO A 161 7.30 -13.28 -16.90
N PRO A 162 7.57 -13.55 -18.18
CA PRO A 162 7.86 -12.51 -19.18
C PRO A 162 6.80 -11.40 -19.25
N GLU A 163 5.55 -11.75 -19.14
CA GLU A 163 4.44 -10.80 -19.16
C GLU A 163 4.47 -9.83 -17.98
N LEU A 164 4.94 -10.29 -16.81
CA LEU A 164 5.13 -9.42 -15.65
C LEU A 164 6.35 -8.51 -15.83
N VAL A 165 7.42 -8.98 -16.47
CA VAL A 165 8.55 -8.12 -16.87
C VAL A 165 8.09 -7.04 -17.85
N GLN A 166 7.26 -7.39 -18.85
CA GLN A 166 6.66 -6.44 -19.80
C GLN A 166 5.76 -5.40 -19.08
N PHE A 167 5.00 -5.82 -18.07
CA PHE A 167 4.23 -4.89 -17.24
C PHE A 167 5.11 -3.79 -16.61
N PHE A 168 6.25 -4.18 -16.05
CA PHE A 168 7.19 -3.21 -15.46
C PHE A 168 7.87 -2.34 -16.50
N ILE A 169 8.28 -2.89 -17.66
CA ILE A 169 8.83 -2.11 -18.77
C ILE A 169 7.81 -1.09 -19.25
N TYR A 170 6.56 -1.51 -19.49
CA TYR A 170 5.46 -0.63 -19.89
C TYR A 170 5.31 0.59 -18.97
N ALA A 171 5.21 0.32 -17.67
CA ALA A 171 4.96 1.35 -16.68
C ALA A 171 6.15 2.31 -16.49
N LEU A 172 7.38 1.80 -16.46
CA LEU A 172 8.57 2.56 -16.11
C LEU A 172 9.15 3.34 -17.29
N GLU A 173 9.01 2.81 -18.50
CA GLU A 173 9.40 3.53 -19.73
C GLU A 173 8.28 4.43 -20.27
N LYS A 174 7.10 4.46 -19.59
CA LYS A 174 5.92 5.25 -19.99
C LYS A 174 5.47 4.92 -21.42
N GLU A 175 5.41 3.62 -21.71
CA GLU A 175 5.02 3.11 -23.04
C GLU A 175 3.62 3.58 -23.43
N THR A 176 3.42 3.84 -24.74
CA THR A 176 2.16 4.35 -25.29
C THR A 176 1.43 3.37 -26.19
N ALA A 177 2.02 2.20 -26.45
CA ALA A 177 1.38 1.11 -27.19
C ALA A 177 0.11 0.61 -26.48
N ASP A 178 -0.69 -0.20 -27.15
CA ASP A 178 -1.82 -0.86 -26.49
C ASP A 178 -1.33 -1.64 -25.26
N PRO A 179 -1.86 -1.34 -24.06
CA PRO A 179 -1.33 -1.90 -22.82
C PRO A 179 -1.50 -3.41 -22.68
N LEU A 180 -2.52 -3.99 -23.31
CA LEU A 180 -2.77 -5.43 -23.24
C LEU A 180 -1.94 -6.19 -24.28
N ASP A 181 -1.86 -5.67 -25.48
CA ASP A 181 -1.03 -6.27 -26.56
C ASP A 181 0.45 -6.24 -26.16
N PHE A 182 0.91 -5.17 -25.50
CA PHE A 182 2.28 -5.04 -25.07
C PHE A 182 2.73 -6.15 -24.09
N LEU A 183 1.85 -6.58 -23.19
CA LEU A 183 2.15 -7.64 -22.23
C LEU A 183 2.58 -8.96 -22.87
N HIS A 184 2.08 -9.23 -24.07
CA HIS A 184 2.27 -10.50 -24.78
C HIS A 184 3.35 -10.45 -25.86
N GLN A 185 4.03 -9.32 -26.02
CA GLN A 185 5.17 -9.21 -26.92
C GLN A 185 6.40 -9.92 -26.31
N PRO A 186 7.31 -10.44 -27.13
CA PRO A 186 8.59 -10.92 -26.65
C PRO A 186 9.33 -9.82 -25.89
N VAL A 187 9.93 -10.18 -24.76
CA VAL A 187 10.73 -9.23 -23.97
C VAL A 187 12.00 -8.89 -24.74
N ASP A 188 12.22 -7.63 -25.06
CA ASP A 188 13.46 -7.15 -25.66
C ASP A 188 14.61 -7.28 -24.66
N PRO A 189 15.70 -8.01 -24.98
CA PRO A 189 16.82 -8.21 -24.04
C PRO A 189 17.51 -6.92 -23.60
N GLY A 190 17.58 -5.91 -24.46
CA GLY A 190 18.19 -4.62 -24.12
C GLY A 190 17.36 -3.87 -23.09
N ARG A 191 16.03 -3.81 -23.26
CA ARG A 191 15.09 -3.21 -22.30
C ARG A 191 15.08 -3.98 -20.98
N GLN A 192 15.09 -5.30 -21.02
CA GLN A 192 15.18 -6.13 -19.82
C GLN A 192 16.46 -5.87 -19.03
N ASN A 193 17.62 -5.86 -19.70
CA ASN A 193 18.91 -5.61 -19.06
C ASN A 193 18.95 -4.22 -18.41
N LYS A 194 18.41 -3.19 -19.11
CA LYS A 194 18.28 -1.85 -18.56
C LYS A 194 17.41 -1.85 -17.31
N LEU A 195 16.20 -2.44 -17.36
CA LEU A 195 15.30 -2.56 -16.22
C LEU A 195 16.01 -3.26 -15.04
N PHE A 196 16.65 -4.41 -15.29
CA PHE A 196 17.27 -5.22 -14.24
C PHE A 196 18.47 -4.54 -13.57
N ALA A 197 19.17 -3.65 -14.26
CA ALA A 197 20.29 -2.88 -13.71
C ALA A 197 19.84 -1.77 -12.76
N GLU A 198 18.61 -1.28 -12.88
CA GLU A 198 18.11 -0.18 -12.07
C GLU A 198 17.80 -0.61 -10.63
N THR A 199 18.03 0.31 -9.69
CA THR A 199 17.66 0.16 -8.27
C THR A 199 16.41 0.97 -7.98
N ARG A 200 15.49 0.40 -7.21
CA ARG A 200 14.26 1.05 -6.80
C ARG A 200 14.12 1.11 -5.28
N ASN A 201 13.54 2.20 -4.84
CA ASN A 201 13.05 2.35 -3.48
C ASN A 201 11.67 1.69 -3.37
N LEU A 202 11.43 0.96 -2.30
CA LEU A 202 10.23 0.14 -2.08
C LEU A 202 9.74 0.35 -0.65
N TRP A 203 8.42 0.18 -0.42
CA TRP A 203 7.80 0.39 0.90
C TRP A 203 6.86 -0.72 1.34
N CYS A 204 6.13 -1.33 0.44
CA CYS A 204 4.93 -2.11 0.75
C CYS A 204 5.13 -3.62 0.70
N THR A 205 5.04 -4.15 -0.47
CA THR A 205 5.20 -5.57 -0.91
C THR A 205 4.96 -6.65 0.17
N ALA A 206 5.97 -7.25 0.78
CA ALA A 206 5.79 -8.34 1.75
C ALA A 206 4.97 -7.93 3.00
N VAL A 207 4.93 -6.63 3.35
CA VAL A 207 4.06 -6.13 4.44
C VAL A 207 2.58 -6.32 4.09
N PHE A 208 2.19 -6.19 2.82
CA PHE A 208 0.81 -6.48 2.40
C PHE A 208 0.42 -7.92 2.70
N ALA A 209 1.31 -8.87 2.40
CA ALA A 209 1.07 -10.28 2.67
C ALA A 209 0.81 -10.51 4.17
N ALA A 210 1.66 -9.97 5.05
CA ALA A 210 1.51 -10.09 6.49
C ALA A 210 0.20 -9.42 6.99
N LEU A 211 -0.13 -8.22 6.50
CA LEU A 211 -1.40 -7.55 6.83
C LEU A 211 -2.62 -8.33 6.35
N CYS A 212 -2.49 -9.16 5.32
CA CYS A 212 -3.52 -10.09 4.86
C CYS A 212 -3.46 -11.46 5.54
N GLY A 213 -2.67 -11.61 6.62
CA GLY A 213 -2.58 -12.84 7.41
C GLY A 213 -1.65 -13.91 6.85
N GLN A 214 -0.87 -13.61 5.80
CA GLN A 214 0.13 -14.53 5.27
C GLN A 214 1.43 -14.48 6.08
N SER A 215 2.05 -15.64 6.28
CA SER A 215 3.31 -15.73 7.02
C SER A 215 4.51 -15.39 6.14
N ILE A 216 5.52 -14.73 6.74
CA ILE A 216 6.84 -14.55 6.13
C ILE A 216 7.80 -15.42 6.91
N VAL A 217 8.38 -16.42 6.27
CA VAL A 217 9.24 -17.41 6.91
C VAL A 217 10.63 -17.42 6.31
N LYS A 218 11.62 -17.59 7.17
CA LYS A 218 13.02 -17.81 6.75
C LYS A 218 13.19 -19.24 6.26
N ALA A 219 13.85 -19.42 5.14
CA ALA A 219 14.18 -20.71 4.54
C ALA A 219 15.63 -20.69 4.05
N GLY A 220 16.55 -21.17 4.89
CA GLY A 220 17.99 -20.99 4.68
C GLY A 220 18.35 -19.50 4.75
N GLU A 221 18.97 -18.97 3.70
CA GLU A 221 19.39 -17.58 3.60
C GLU A 221 18.34 -16.66 2.94
N THR A 222 17.15 -17.19 2.63
CA THR A 222 16.06 -16.44 1.96
C THR A 222 14.80 -16.39 2.81
N TRP A 223 13.89 -15.48 2.48
CA TRP A 223 12.56 -15.42 3.08
C TRP A 223 11.49 -15.66 2.01
N ARG A 224 10.39 -16.27 2.41
CA ARG A 224 9.25 -16.57 1.54
C ARG A 224 7.94 -16.19 2.19
N VAL A 225 7.02 -15.70 1.37
CA VAL A 225 5.63 -15.57 1.75
C VAL A 225 4.96 -16.95 1.61
N GLN A 226 4.34 -17.42 2.69
CA GLN A 226 3.53 -18.64 2.69
C GLN A 226 2.05 -18.27 2.64
N PRO A 227 1.31 -18.76 1.62
CA PRO A 227 -0.14 -18.59 1.54
C PRO A 227 -0.86 -19.35 2.66
N GLY A 228 -2.08 -18.93 2.99
CA GLY A 228 -2.98 -19.68 3.86
C GLY A 228 -2.93 -19.36 5.35
N GLY A 229 -2.53 -18.15 5.72
CA GLY A 229 -2.64 -17.66 7.10
C GLY A 229 -4.07 -17.27 7.50
N ASP A 230 -4.31 -17.16 8.82
CA ASP A 230 -5.53 -16.59 9.37
C ASP A 230 -5.53 -15.05 9.19
N ALA A 231 -6.43 -14.53 8.37
CA ALA A 231 -6.55 -13.09 8.16
C ALA A 231 -7.00 -12.32 9.42
N SER A 232 -7.39 -13.00 10.50
CA SER A 232 -7.71 -12.34 11.77
C SER A 232 -6.48 -11.81 12.48
N THR A 233 -5.31 -12.37 12.21
CA THR A 233 -4.02 -12.00 12.83
C THR A 233 -3.05 -11.40 11.81
N VAL A 234 -2.00 -10.73 12.31
CA VAL A 234 -0.79 -10.42 11.55
C VAL A 234 0.29 -11.34 12.06
N PRO A 235 0.71 -12.35 11.29
CA PRO A 235 1.68 -13.32 11.76
C PRO A 235 3.02 -12.67 12.12
N ALA A 236 3.60 -13.11 13.23
CA ALA A 236 4.95 -12.70 13.62
C ALA A 236 5.98 -13.19 12.58
N ASN A 237 7.01 -12.40 12.35
CA ASN A 237 8.13 -12.75 11.49
C ASN A 237 9.43 -12.15 12.02
N GLU A 238 10.57 -12.56 11.43
CA GLU A 238 11.89 -12.12 11.90
C GLU A 238 12.29 -10.74 11.37
N LEU A 239 11.67 -10.25 10.28
CA LEU A 239 12.08 -9.03 9.59
C LEU A 239 11.47 -7.77 10.21
N PHE A 240 10.20 -7.86 10.59
CA PHE A 240 9.47 -6.72 11.15
C PHE A 240 8.35 -7.16 12.11
N ALA A 241 7.85 -6.21 12.85
CA ALA A 241 6.71 -6.38 13.75
C ALA A 241 5.79 -5.15 13.71
N PHE A 242 4.74 -5.24 14.50
CA PHE A 242 3.87 -4.13 14.82
C PHE A 242 3.77 -4.00 16.33
N SER A 243 4.08 -2.82 16.86
CA SER A 243 3.99 -2.49 18.28
C SER A 243 2.87 -1.50 18.51
N SER A 244 2.10 -1.72 19.60
CA SER A 244 1.09 -0.75 20.02
C SER A 244 1.76 0.53 20.49
N VAL A 245 1.33 1.66 19.92
CA VAL A 245 1.76 3.00 20.33
C VAL A 245 0.57 3.93 20.41
N ARG A 246 0.62 4.89 21.32
CA ARG A 246 -0.38 5.96 21.37
C ARG A 246 0.18 7.18 20.65
N VAL A 247 -0.55 7.66 19.66
CA VAL A 247 -0.14 8.79 18.83
C VAL A 247 -1.26 9.82 18.70
N SER A 248 -0.86 11.07 18.62
CA SER A 248 -1.72 12.17 18.19
C SER A 248 -1.09 12.90 17.01
N VAL A 249 -1.94 13.47 16.18
CA VAL A 249 -1.54 14.33 15.07
C VAL A 249 -2.49 15.52 14.96
N THR A 250 -1.93 16.69 14.78
CA THR A 250 -2.64 17.95 14.68
C THR A 250 -2.47 18.58 13.31
N GLY A 251 -2.90 19.83 13.16
CA GLY A 251 -2.82 20.55 11.89
C GLY A 251 -1.40 20.78 11.34
N ASP A 252 -0.37 20.67 12.20
CA ASP A 252 1.04 20.70 11.80
C ASP A 252 1.52 19.41 11.11
N LYS A 253 0.71 18.33 11.17
CA LYS A 253 0.94 17.04 10.51
C LYS A 253 2.05 16.17 11.12
N PHE A 254 2.63 16.58 12.25
CA PHE A 254 3.64 15.79 12.94
C PHE A 254 3.00 14.86 13.96
N VAL A 255 3.53 13.64 14.00
CA VAL A 255 3.09 12.65 14.98
C VAL A 255 3.75 12.93 16.32
N ARG A 256 2.95 12.92 17.37
CA ARG A 256 3.40 12.99 18.76
C ARG A 256 3.03 11.70 19.47
N TYR A 257 3.98 11.17 20.20
CA TYR A 257 3.78 9.97 21.02
C TYR A 257 3.40 10.35 22.43
N GLY A 258 2.49 9.58 23.03
CA GLY A 258 2.07 9.74 24.42
C GLY A 258 0.56 9.88 24.61
N ASP A 259 0.16 10.15 25.85
CA ASP A 259 -1.23 10.17 26.30
C ASP A 259 -1.81 11.60 26.30
N GLY A 260 -2.12 12.11 25.12
CA GLY A 260 -2.90 13.35 24.97
C GLY A 260 -4.38 13.06 24.75
N ASP A 261 -5.26 14.04 24.90
CA ASP A 261 -6.71 13.89 24.76
C ASP A 261 -7.13 13.36 23.36
N GLU A 262 -6.39 13.72 22.32
CA GLU A 262 -6.61 13.27 20.95
C GLU A 262 -5.78 12.04 20.58
N ALA A 263 -4.96 11.51 21.50
CA ALA A 263 -4.13 10.35 21.22
C ALA A 263 -4.98 9.09 21.03
N ARG A 264 -4.65 8.32 20.01
CA ARG A 264 -5.28 7.03 19.70
C ARG A 264 -4.22 5.95 19.64
N GLU A 265 -4.63 4.76 20.00
CA GLU A 265 -3.80 3.57 19.86
C GLU A 265 -3.75 3.17 18.39
N VAL A 266 -2.54 2.92 17.88
CA VAL A 266 -2.27 2.36 16.58
C VAL A 266 -1.19 1.30 16.66
N MET A 267 -1.19 0.36 15.75
CA MET A 267 -0.12 -0.62 15.61
C MET A 267 0.94 -0.03 14.67
N ARG A 268 2.09 0.42 15.20
CA ARG A 268 3.17 1.00 14.40
C ARG A 268 4.13 -0.08 13.93
N PHE A 269 4.50 -0.01 12.66
CA PHE A 269 5.55 -0.84 12.06
C PHE A 269 6.91 -0.61 12.72
N GLU A 270 7.69 -1.69 12.90
CA GLU A 270 9.09 -1.65 13.33
C GLU A 270 9.92 -2.73 12.63
N VAL A 271 11.13 -2.38 12.27
CA VAL A 271 12.13 -3.31 11.73
C VAL A 271 12.74 -4.08 12.90
N ARG A 272 12.68 -5.42 12.86
CA ARG A 272 13.28 -6.28 13.91
C ARG A 272 14.72 -6.61 13.66
N ASN A 273 15.09 -6.78 12.41
CA ASN A 273 16.43 -7.19 12.01
C ASN A 273 16.89 -6.28 10.87
N ALA A 274 17.60 -5.22 11.23
CA ALA A 274 18.05 -4.21 10.27
C ALA A 274 19.04 -4.78 9.24
N ASP A 275 19.91 -5.73 9.64
CA ASP A 275 20.92 -6.34 8.77
C ASP A 275 20.30 -7.22 7.69
N ASP A 276 19.23 -7.94 8.03
CA ASP A 276 18.54 -8.84 7.12
C ASP A 276 17.35 -8.19 6.40
N TYR A 277 16.87 -7.01 6.86
CA TYR A 277 15.60 -6.45 6.42
C TYR A 277 15.52 -6.28 4.90
N ALA A 278 16.44 -5.54 4.28
CA ALA A 278 16.41 -5.30 2.85
C ALA A 278 16.54 -6.60 2.04
N ARG A 279 17.42 -7.53 2.45
CA ARG A 279 17.62 -8.83 1.81
C ARG A 279 16.36 -9.70 1.95
N GLY A 280 15.81 -9.78 3.15
CA GLY A 280 14.60 -10.55 3.44
C GLY A 280 13.37 -10.04 2.71
N MET A 281 13.14 -8.72 2.70
CA MET A 281 12.05 -8.11 1.95
C MET A 281 12.21 -8.32 0.44
N THR A 282 13.45 -8.28 -0.08
CA THR A 282 13.74 -8.54 -1.49
C THR A 282 13.41 -9.98 -1.86
N SER A 283 13.92 -10.96 -1.11
CA SER A 283 13.68 -12.37 -1.42
C SER A 283 12.21 -12.79 -1.24
N ALA A 284 11.54 -12.29 -0.20
CA ALA A 284 10.10 -12.54 -0.01
C ALA A 284 9.26 -11.96 -1.15
N THR A 285 9.63 -10.78 -1.67
CA THR A 285 8.94 -10.14 -2.80
C THR A 285 9.24 -10.87 -4.11
N GLU A 286 10.50 -11.23 -4.36
CA GLU A 286 10.92 -12.02 -5.53
C GLU A 286 10.11 -13.31 -5.62
N GLY A 287 10.00 -14.07 -4.52
CA GLY A 287 9.23 -15.31 -4.50
C GLY A 287 7.75 -15.12 -4.86
N VAL A 288 7.12 -14.02 -4.45
CA VAL A 288 5.74 -13.70 -4.84
C VAL A 288 5.65 -13.34 -6.33
N LEU A 289 6.61 -12.59 -6.86
CA LEU A 289 6.63 -12.19 -8.27
C LEU A 289 6.97 -13.37 -9.19
N ALA A 290 7.87 -14.25 -8.77
CA ALA A 290 8.19 -15.48 -9.50
C ALA A 290 7.00 -16.46 -9.57
N ALA A 291 6.22 -16.52 -8.50
CA ALA A 291 4.99 -17.34 -8.45
C ALA A 291 3.75 -16.63 -9.01
N PHE A 292 3.91 -15.50 -9.69
CA PHE A 292 2.78 -14.72 -10.20
C PHE A 292 1.95 -15.54 -11.20
N PRO A 293 0.62 -15.69 -10.97
CA PRO A 293 -0.22 -16.53 -11.80
C PRO A 293 -0.55 -15.82 -13.12
N VAL A 294 0.18 -16.13 -14.17
CA VAL A 294 -0.19 -15.71 -15.51
C VAL A 294 -1.19 -16.70 -16.11
N ARG A 295 -2.36 -16.19 -16.49
CA ARG A 295 -3.36 -17.00 -17.20
C ARG A 295 -2.88 -17.27 -18.62
N SER A 296 -2.82 -18.54 -19.00
CA SER A 296 -2.60 -18.93 -20.42
C SER A 296 -3.63 -18.22 -21.31
N LYS A 297 -3.21 -17.75 -22.46
CA LYS A 297 -4.17 -17.26 -23.48
C LYS A 297 -5.20 -18.38 -23.77
N PRO A 298 -6.49 -18.04 -23.86
CA PRO A 298 -7.52 -19.01 -24.27
C PRO A 298 -7.27 -19.52 -25.67
#